data_e2a8a1aba54c1e9a548a9e914224de07
#
_entry.id   e2a8a1aba54c1e9a548a9e914224de07
#
_cell.length_a   1.000
_cell.length_b   1.000
_cell.length_c   1.000
_cell.angle_alpha   90.00
_cell.angle_beta   90.00
_cell.angle_gamma   90.00
#
_symmetry.space_group_name_H-M   'P 1'
#
loop_
_entity.id
_entity.type
_entity.pdbx_description
1 polymer ?
#
loop_
_entity_poly.entity_id
_entity_poly.type
_entity_poly.pdbx_seq_one_letter_code
_entity_poly.pdbx_strand_id
1 'polypeptide(L)'
;MSTQAKTPTIGPTTPEQVAWVALLRAHASAMRRFNGELLSAHELTLNDYEVLLRLAQEPERMMRRVDLAKSVLLTPSGITRLLEGLERCGYVERASCSSDARVTYALLTDEGYEKLRQASSTHVEGIRSHFAGRFSVEELETLGSLLCRLPLDGPEDEGCGA
;
A
#
# COMPACT_ATOMS: atom_id res chain seq x y z
N MET A 1 -17.65 15.23 52.45
CA MET A 1 -16.59 14.47 51.73
C MET A 1 -16.87 14.62 50.24
N SER A 2 -16.21 15.57 49.58
CA SER A 2 -16.40 15.82 48.14
C SER A 2 -15.54 14.88 47.33
N THR A 3 -16.17 13.92 46.66
CA THR A 3 -15.50 13.07 45.67
C THR A 3 -15.24 13.91 44.41
N GLN A 4 -14.01 14.39 44.24
CA GLN A 4 -13.58 15.00 42.98
C GLN A 4 -13.62 13.92 41.92
N ALA A 5 -14.55 14.03 40.96
CA ALA A 5 -14.56 13.24 39.75
C ALA A 5 -13.30 13.56 38.99
N LYS A 6 -12.39 12.59 38.87
CA LYS A 6 -11.15 12.69 38.11
C LYS A 6 -11.53 12.87 36.62
N THR A 7 -11.25 14.03 36.07
CA THR A 7 -11.46 14.30 34.64
C THR A 7 -10.74 13.22 33.84
N PRO A 8 -11.41 12.52 32.92
CA PRO A 8 -10.73 11.48 32.11
C PRO A 8 -9.60 12.10 31.30
N THR A 9 -8.43 11.54 31.42
CA THR A 9 -7.26 11.97 30.63
C THR A 9 -7.53 11.62 29.16
N ILE A 10 -7.70 12.64 28.30
CA ILE A 10 -7.88 12.47 26.86
C ILE A 10 -6.49 12.40 26.22
N GLY A 11 -6.06 11.21 25.84
CA GLY A 11 -4.76 10.96 25.20
C GLY A 11 -4.24 9.56 25.48
N PRO A 12 -3.19 9.12 24.76
CA PRO A 12 -2.61 7.80 24.99
C PRO A 12 -1.92 7.77 26.37
N THR A 13 -2.34 6.84 27.22
CA THR A 13 -1.85 6.69 28.60
C THR A 13 -1.16 5.35 28.83
N THR A 14 -1.36 4.36 27.95
CA THR A 14 -0.70 3.05 28.03
C THR A 14 0.32 2.88 26.88
N PRO A 15 1.33 2.01 27.04
CA PRO A 15 2.31 1.74 25.99
C PRO A 15 1.68 1.32 24.67
N GLU A 16 0.60 0.51 24.71
CA GLU A 16 -0.13 0.05 23.52
C GLU A 16 -0.78 1.23 22.78
N GLN A 17 -1.40 2.14 23.53
CA GLN A 17 -2.02 3.35 22.96
C GLN A 17 -0.97 4.29 22.35
N VAL A 18 0.17 4.44 22.99
CA VAL A 18 1.29 5.24 22.45
C VAL A 18 1.82 4.63 21.17
N ALA A 19 2.06 3.32 21.14
CA ALA A 19 2.51 2.60 19.95
C ALA A 19 1.50 2.71 18.81
N TRP A 20 0.21 2.51 19.09
CA TRP A 20 -0.86 2.66 18.11
C TRP A 20 -0.91 4.06 17.49
N VAL A 21 -0.89 5.11 18.31
CA VAL A 21 -0.91 6.49 17.80
C VAL A 21 0.35 6.81 17.00
N ALA A 22 1.52 6.32 17.42
CA ALA A 22 2.77 6.48 16.69
C ALA A 22 2.70 5.82 15.32
N LEU A 23 2.22 4.56 15.24
CA LEU A 23 2.03 3.82 14.00
C LEU A 23 1.08 4.55 13.04
N LEU A 24 -0.09 4.99 13.52
CA LEU A 24 -1.05 5.73 12.70
C LEU A 24 -0.48 7.02 12.14
N ARG A 25 0.24 7.79 12.96
CA ARG A 25 0.86 9.06 12.52
C ARG A 25 1.98 8.83 11.53
N ALA A 26 2.85 7.85 11.79
CA ALA A 26 3.93 7.49 10.88
C ALA A 26 3.38 7.02 9.52
N HIS A 27 2.41 6.10 9.53
CA HIS A 27 1.74 5.62 8.33
C HIS A 27 1.10 6.77 7.54
N ALA A 28 0.26 7.60 8.18
CA ALA A 28 -0.41 8.70 7.51
C ALA A 28 0.59 9.73 6.93
N SER A 29 1.71 9.97 7.58
CA SER A 29 2.77 10.86 7.09
C SER A 29 3.49 10.27 5.88
N ALA A 30 3.87 8.99 5.95
CA ALA A 30 4.53 8.28 4.85
C ALA A 30 3.63 8.21 3.61
N MET A 31 2.35 7.83 3.79
CA MET A 31 1.37 7.76 2.70
C MET A 31 1.19 9.10 1.98
N ARG A 32 1.04 10.20 2.72
CA ARG A 32 0.91 11.54 2.10
C ARG A 32 2.16 11.91 1.31
N ARG A 33 3.35 11.65 1.86
CA ARG A 33 4.61 11.96 1.22
C ARG A 33 4.80 11.17 -0.06
N PHE A 34 4.73 9.85 -0.01
CA PHE A 34 4.97 8.98 -1.16
C PHE A 34 3.92 9.17 -2.25
N ASN A 35 2.65 9.37 -1.86
CA ASN A 35 1.60 9.72 -2.82
C ASN A 35 1.89 11.06 -3.52
N GLY A 36 2.35 12.07 -2.78
CA GLY A 36 2.73 13.37 -3.37
C GLY A 36 3.92 13.26 -4.32
N GLU A 37 4.95 12.50 -3.96
CA GLU A 37 6.14 12.26 -4.79
C GLU A 37 5.77 11.55 -6.11
N LEU A 38 5.01 10.46 -6.03
CA LEU A 38 4.56 9.71 -7.21
C LEU A 38 3.62 10.54 -8.10
N LEU A 39 2.69 11.25 -7.50
CA LEU A 39 1.73 12.07 -8.25
C LEU A 39 2.44 13.21 -9.01
N SER A 40 3.40 13.88 -8.37
CA SER A 40 4.11 15.00 -8.99
C SER A 40 5.10 14.58 -10.07
N ALA A 41 5.75 13.42 -9.92
CA ALA A 41 6.78 12.94 -10.85
C ALA A 41 6.22 12.05 -11.96
N HIS A 42 5.13 11.33 -11.70
CA HIS A 42 4.63 10.27 -12.57
C HIS A 42 3.12 10.34 -12.85
N GLU A 43 2.37 11.28 -12.26
CA GLU A 43 0.90 11.35 -12.39
C GLU A 43 0.21 10.05 -11.92
N LEU A 44 0.86 9.29 -11.02
CA LEU A 44 0.33 8.09 -10.39
C LEU A 44 0.08 8.35 -8.91
N THR A 45 -1.07 7.91 -8.41
CA THR A 45 -1.26 7.79 -6.96
C THR A 45 -0.48 6.60 -6.41
N LEU A 46 -0.26 6.56 -5.10
CA LEU A 46 0.37 5.41 -4.47
C LEU A 46 -0.46 4.13 -4.66
N ASN A 47 -1.79 4.23 -4.66
CA ASN A 47 -2.67 3.10 -4.95
C ASN A 47 -2.55 2.62 -6.41
N ASP A 48 -2.40 3.53 -7.38
CA ASP A 48 -2.14 3.15 -8.77
C ASP A 48 -0.83 2.37 -8.88
N TYR A 49 0.23 2.88 -8.22
CA TYR A 49 1.52 2.22 -8.15
C TYR A 49 1.43 0.81 -7.54
N GLU A 50 0.73 0.65 -6.41
CA GLU A 50 0.53 -0.65 -5.76
C GLU A 50 -0.20 -1.64 -6.67
N VAL A 51 -1.25 -1.21 -7.36
CA VAL A 51 -1.98 -2.06 -8.32
C VAL A 51 -1.07 -2.52 -9.46
N LEU A 52 -0.30 -1.61 -10.06
CA LEU A 52 0.64 -1.97 -11.12
C LEU A 52 1.72 -2.93 -10.61
N LEU A 53 2.22 -2.72 -9.38
CA LEU A 53 3.22 -3.57 -8.74
C LEU A 53 2.67 -4.98 -8.50
N ARG A 54 1.46 -5.11 -7.93
CA ARG A 54 0.83 -6.42 -7.71
C ARG A 54 0.62 -7.18 -9.01
N LEU A 55 0.13 -6.52 -10.04
CA LEU A 55 -0.02 -7.15 -11.36
C LEU A 55 1.32 -7.57 -11.95
N ALA A 56 2.39 -6.79 -11.77
CA ALA A 56 3.72 -7.12 -12.28
C ALA A 56 4.35 -8.35 -11.59
N GLN A 57 3.96 -8.64 -10.35
CA GLN A 57 4.42 -9.79 -9.57
C GLN A 57 3.68 -11.08 -9.90
N GLU A 58 2.49 -10.99 -10.51
CA GLU A 58 1.70 -12.17 -10.85
C GLU A 58 2.19 -12.87 -12.13
N PRO A 59 1.97 -14.19 -12.25
CA PRO A 59 2.15 -14.91 -13.50
C PRO A 59 1.35 -14.24 -14.63
N GLU A 60 1.96 -14.12 -15.81
CA GLU A 60 1.34 -13.47 -16.98
C GLU A 60 0.90 -12.01 -16.72
N ARG A 61 1.34 -11.38 -15.61
CA ARG A 61 0.98 -10.02 -15.18
C ARG A 61 -0.54 -9.80 -15.08
N MET A 62 -1.26 -10.81 -14.65
CA MET A 62 -2.72 -10.84 -14.66
C MET A 62 -3.28 -11.33 -13.32
N MET A 63 -4.30 -10.64 -12.81
CA MET A 63 -4.98 -11.02 -11.57
C MET A 63 -6.50 -10.79 -11.70
N ARG A 64 -7.29 -11.62 -11.00
CA ARG A 64 -8.74 -11.35 -10.88
C ARG A 64 -8.97 -10.03 -10.15
N ARG A 65 -9.91 -9.22 -10.64
CA ARG A 65 -10.21 -7.90 -10.04
C ARG A 65 -10.62 -7.98 -8.56
N VAL A 66 -11.32 -9.06 -8.18
CA VAL A 66 -11.74 -9.28 -6.78
C VAL A 66 -10.56 -9.62 -5.86
N ASP A 67 -9.57 -10.35 -6.36
CA ASP A 67 -8.39 -10.71 -5.59
C ASP A 67 -7.42 -9.52 -5.50
N LEU A 68 -7.29 -8.77 -6.59
CA LEU A 68 -6.54 -7.52 -6.61
C LEU A 68 -7.10 -6.49 -5.59
N ALA A 69 -8.43 -6.36 -5.49
CA ALA A 69 -9.06 -5.49 -4.50
C ALA A 69 -8.67 -5.85 -3.06
N LYS A 70 -8.60 -7.16 -2.76
CA LYS A 70 -8.16 -7.65 -1.44
C LYS A 70 -6.69 -7.39 -1.19
N SER A 71 -5.83 -7.63 -2.20
CA SER A 71 -4.37 -7.47 -2.04
C SER A 71 -3.93 -6.02 -1.80
N VAL A 72 -4.66 -5.03 -2.34
CA VAL A 72 -4.37 -3.60 -2.13
C VAL A 72 -5.26 -2.94 -1.09
N LEU A 73 -6.01 -3.74 -0.30
CA LEU A 73 -6.90 -3.28 0.78
C LEU A 73 -7.92 -2.20 0.34
N LEU A 74 -8.40 -2.31 -0.89
CA LEU A 74 -9.41 -1.41 -1.44
C LEU A 74 -10.80 -2.05 -1.42
N THR A 75 -11.82 -1.19 -1.35
CA THR A 75 -13.21 -1.64 -1.55
C THR A 75 -13.46 -2.04 -3.00
N PRO A 76 -14.46 -2.91 -3.30
CA PRO A 76 -14.80 -3.26 -4.67
C PRO A 76 -15.11 -2.06 -5.58
N SER A 77 -15.71 -1.00 -5.04
CA SER A 77 -15.95 0.24 -5.78
C SER A 77 -14.68 1.07 -5.96
N GLY A 78 -13.78 1.06 -4.97
CA GLY A 78 -12.49 1.73 -5.04
C GLY A 78 -11.61 1.15 -6.12
N ILE A 79 -11.44 -0.17 -6.15
CA ILE A 79 -10.64 -0.84 -7.20
C ILE A 79 -11.23 -0.65 -8.60
N THR A 80 -12.57 -0.63 -8.73
CA THR A 80 -13.21 -0.40 -10.03
C THR A 80 -12.84 0.96 -10.62
N ARG A 81 -12.97 2.03 -9.85
CA ARG A 81 -12.62 3.40 -10.28
C ARG A 81 -11.14 3.55 -10.60
N LEU A 82 -10.27 2.92 -9.78
CA LEU A 82 -8.84 2.95 -9.99
C LEU A 82 -8.47 2.25 -11.31
N LEU A 83 -8.97 1.04 -11.54
CA LEU A 83 -8.72 0.30 -12.77
C LEU A 83 -9.26 1.02 -14.00
N GLU A 84 -10.45 1.64 -13.95
CA GLU A 84 -10.96 2.48 -15.04
C GLU A 84 -10.03 3.67 -15.36
N GLY A 85 -9.36 4.22 -14.35
CA GLY A 85 -8.32 5.24 -14.53
C GLY A 85 -7.11 4.69 -15.28
N LEU A 86 -6.56 3.57 -14.83
CA LEU A 86 -5.40 2.90 -15.43
C LEU A 86 -5.69 2.36 -16.84
N GLU A 87 -6.91 1.86 -17.08
CA GLU A 87 -7.40 1.42 -18.39
C GLU A 87 -7.42 2.60 -19.38
N ARG A 88 -7.91 3.77 -18.97
CA ARG A 88 -7.90 4.99 -19.81
C ARG A 88 -6.50 5.49 -20.15
N CYS A 89 -5.54 5.25 -19.27
CA CYS A 89 -4.13 5.57 -19.51
C CYS A 89 -3.40 4.50 -20.33
N GLY A 90 -4.05 3.37 -20.64
CA GLY A 90 -3.43 2.25 -21.35
C GLY A 90 -2.46 1.42 -20.53
N TYR A 91 -2.41 1.59 -19.20
CA TYR A 91 -1.51 0.86 -18.32
C TYR A 91 -2.01 -0.51 -17.91
N VAL A 92 -3.32 -0.69 -17.96
CA VAL A 92 -4.01 -1.94 -17.64
C VAL A 92 -5.06 -2.21 -18.70
N GLU A 93 -5.26 -3.47 -19.02
CA GLU A 93 -6.34 -3.95 -19.88
C GLU A 93 -7.29 -4.85 -19.12
N ARG A 94 -8.54 -4.86 -19.57
CA ARG A 94 -9.56 -5.77 -19.05
C ARG A 94 -9.55 -7.05 -19.86
N ALA A 95 -9.33 -8.18 -19.19
CA ALA A 95 -9.46 -9.49 -19.77
C ALA A 95 -10.64 -10.25 -19.15
N SER A 96 -11.39 -11.00 -19.98
CA SER A 96 -12.46 -11.88 -19.52
C SER A 96 -12.01 -13.33 -19.60
N CYS A 97 -12.49 -14.16 -18.68
CA CYS A 97 -12.24 -15.59 -18.76
C CYS A 97 -13.05 -16.20 -19.92
N SER A 98 -12.38 -16.99 -20.77
CA SER A 98 -13.05 -17.68 -21.88
C SER A 98 -14.06 -18.74 -21.42
N SER A 99 -13.90 -19.26 -20.19
CA SER A 99 -14.77 -20.29 -19.61
C SER A 99 -15.88 -19.73 -18.71
N ASP A 100 -15.73 -18.49 -18.20
CA ASP A 100 -16.73 -17.83 -17.36
C ASP A 100 -16.70 -16.31 -17.55
N ALA A 101 -17.65 -15.78 -18.29
CA ALA A 101 -17.79 -14.35 -18.57
C ALA A 101 -18.04 -13.47 -17.33
N ARG A 102 -18.35 -14.08 -16.16
CA ARG A 102 -18.51 -13.36 -14.90
C ARG A 102 -17.18 -13.02 -14.24
N VAL A 103 -16.11 -13.73 -14.60
CA VAL A 103 -14.77 -13.52 -14.07
C VAL A 103 -14.04 -12.49 -14.93
N THR A 104 -13.69 -11.37 -14.33
CA THR A 104 -12.94 -10.30 -14.97
C THR A 104 -11.55 -10.19 -14.36
N TYR A 105 -10.56 -10.14 -15.23
CA TYR A 105 -9.16 -9.94 -14.87
C TYR A 105 -8.72 -8.51 -15.20
N ALA A 106 -7.69 -8.06 -14.49
CA ALA A 106 -6.86 -6.93 -14.87
C ALA A 106 -5.52 -7.48 -15.38
N LEU A 107 -5.07 -7.00 -16.53
CA LEU A 107 -3.82 -7.38 -17.17
C LEU A 107 -2.95 -6.13 -17.27
N LEU A 108 -1.71 -6.21 -16.77
CA LEU A 108 -0.73 -5.13 -16.92
C LEU A 108 -0.17 -5.12 -18.34
N THR A 109 -0.27 -4.00 -19.02
CA THR A 109 0.31 -3.80 -20.35
C THR A 109 1.83 -3.57 -20.29
N ASP A 110 2.51 -3.65 -21.43
CA ASP A 110 3.94 -3.28 -21.49
C ASP A 110 4.16 -1.80 -21.18
N GLU A 111 3.23 -0.92 -21.57
CA GLU A 111 3.25 0.50 -21.20
C GLU A 111 3.07 0.71 -19.69
N GLY A 112 2.15 -0.04 -19.08
CA GLY A 112 1.96 -0.04 -17.63
C GLY A 112 3.17 -0.56 -16.87
N TYR A 113 3.82 -1.61 -17.39
CA TYR A 113 5.06 -2.13 -16.81
C TYR A 113 6.22 -1.12 -16.89
N GLU A 114 6.37 -0.44 -18.01
CA GLU A 114 7.40 0.60 -18.15
C GLU A 114 7.10 1.80 -17.25
N LYS A 115 5.83 2.18 -17.12
CA LYS A 115 5.39 3.23 -16.17
C LYS A 115 5.70 2.85 -14.73
N LEU A 116 5.40 1.63 -14.32
CA LEU A 116 5.77 1.08 -13.01
C LEU A 116 7.28 1.14 -12.78
N ARG A 117 8.08 0.71 -13.74
CA ARG A 117 9.55 0.69 -13.65
C ARG A 117 10.11 2.10 -13.39
N GLN A 118 9.60 3.11 -14.09
CA GLN A 118 9.99 4.50 -13.89
C GLN A 118 9.58 5.01 -12.50
N ALA A 119 8.35 4.74 -12.08
CA ALA A 119 7.82 5.14 -10.78
C ALA A 119 8.54 4.45 -9.62
N SER A 120 8.97 3.19 -9.81
CA SER A 120 9.68 2.41 -8.77
C SER A 120 10.97 3.07 -8.31
N SER A 121 11.73 3.69 -9.22
CA SER A 121 12.97 4.39 -8.83
C SER A 121 12.69 5.58 -7.89
N THR A 122 11.66 6.34 -8.19
CA THR A 122 11.21 7.47 -7.34
C THR A 122 10.71 6.97 -5.99
N HIS A 123 9.89 5.91 -5.99
CA HIS A 123 9.32 5.36 -4.76
C HIS A 123 10.39 4.77 -3.83
N VAL A 124 11.32 3.98 -4.37
CA VAL A 124 12.43 3.40 -3.59
C VAL A 124 13.32 4.49 -3.00
N GLU A 125 13.64 5.54 -3.78
CA GLU A 125 14.43 6.67 -3.26
C GLU A 125 13.64 7.47 -2.21
N GLY A 126 12.34 7.63 -2.39
CA GLY A 126 11.43 8.22 -1.39
C GLY A 126 11.46 7.46 -0.07
N ILE A 127 11.36 6.12 -0.12
CA ILE A 127 11.47 5.26 1.06
C ILE A 127 12.85 5.43 1.72
N ARG A 128 13.92 5.29 0.94
CA ARG A 128 15.28 5.43 1.45
C ARG A 128 15.48 6.77 2.18
N SER A 129 15.11 7.88 1.57
CA SER A 129 15.25 9.22 2.15
C SER A 129 14.32 9.45 3.35
N HIS A 130 13.20 8.72 3.44
CA HIS A 130 12.29 8.80 4.58
C HIS A 130 12.93 8.27 5.87
N PHE A 131 13.71 7.21 5.77
CA PHE A 131 14.38 6.57 6.89
C PHE A 131 15.81 7.07 7.12
N ALA A 132 16.49 7.55 6.08
CA ALA A 132 17.89 7.98 6.15
C ALA A 132 18.14 9.03 7.23
N GLY A 133 19.20 8.83 8.02
CA GLY A 133 19.60 9.74 9.08
C GLY A 133 18.69 9.76 10.32
N ARG A 134 17.63 8.94 10.34
CA ARG A 134 16.72 8.81 11.50
C ARG A 134 16.92 7.51 12.27
N PHE A 135 17.36 6.47 11.58
CA PHE A 135 17.52 5.13 12.13
C PHE A 135 18.84 4.50 11.66
N SER A 136 19.45 3.70 12.52
CA SER A 136 20.53 2.79 12.12
C SER A 136 19.94 1.58 11.37
N VAL A 137 20.79 0.78 10.74
CA VAL A 137 20.38 -0.45 10.07
C VAL A 137 19.70 -1.41 11.05
N GLU A 138 20.30 -1.58 12.24
CA GLU A 138 19.78 -2.48 13.29
C GLU A 138 18.43 -2.01 13.83
N GLU A 139 18.21 -0.70 13.91
CA GLU A 139 16.91 -0.14 14.30
C GLU A 139 15.84 -0.38 13.23
N LEU A 140 16.20 -0.30 11.95
CA LEU A 140 15.27 -0.60 10.85
C LEU A 140 14.90 -2.09 10.80
N GLU A 141 15.87 -2.99 10.99
CA GLU A 141 15.65 -4.42 11.09
C GLU A 141 14.73 -4.76 12.28
N THR A 142 14.99 -4.14 13.43
CA THR A 142 14.15 -4.29 14.62
C THR A 142 12.73 -3.79 14.38
N LEU A 143 12.58 -2.60 13.77
CA LEU A 143 11.26 -2.03 13.45
C LEU A 143 10.48 -2.95 12.52
N GLY A 144 11.09 -3.43 11.43
CA GLY A 144 10.48 -4.37 10.50
C GLY A 144 10.02 -5.64 11.20
N SER A 145 10.91 -6.26 11.98
CA SER A 145 10.63 -7.47 12.76
C SER A 145 9.48 -7.30 13.77
N LEU A 146 9.38 -6.13 14.41
CA LEU A 146 8.29 -5.83 15.34
C LEU A 146 6.95 -5.63 14.62
N LEU A 147 6.95 -4.93 13.48
CA LEU A 147 5.74 -4.69 12.70
C LEU A 147 5.18 -5.98 12.09
N CYS A 148 6.03 -6.90 11.63
CA CYS A 148 5.62 -8.21 11.13
C CYS A 148 4.96 -9.13 12.18
N ARG A 149 5.02 -8.78 13.46
CA ARG A 149 4.30 -9.49 14.54
C ARG A 149 2.84 -9.08 14.68
N LEU A 150 2.46 -7.98 14.04
CA LEU A 150 1.06 -7.56 14.02
C LEU A 150 0.26 -8.44 13.06
N PRO A 151 -1.02 -8.77 13.39
CA PRO A 151 -1.85 -9.54 12.48
C PRO A 151 -2.08 -8.75 11.19
N LEU A 152 -1.86 -9.39 10.05
CA LEU A 152 -2.12 -8.86 8.73
C LEU A 152 -3.39 -9.52 8.18
N ASP A 153 -4.41 -8.72 7.85
CA ASP A 153 -5.62 -9.19 7.19
C ASP A 153 -5.38 -9.22 5.66
N GLY A 154 -4.74 -10.26 5.16
CA GLY A 154 -4.45 -10.41 3.74
C GLY A 154 -3.81 -11.76 3.40
N PRO A 155 -3.64 -12.09 2.11
CA PRO A 155 -2.79 -13.21 1.74
C PRO A 155 -1.40 -12.95 2.33
N GLU A 156 -0.81 -14.01 2.93
CA GLU A 156 0.52 -13.95 3.54
C GLU A 156 1.49 -13.36 2.53
N ASP A 157 1.92 -12.13 2.79
CA ASP A 157 2.85 -11.44 1.92
C ASP A 157 4.24 -11.97 2.25
N GLU A 158 4.90 -12.63 1.31
CA GLU A 158 6.25 -13.19 1.45
C GLU A 158 7.31 -12.13 1.84
N GLY A 159 6.91 -10.87 1.94
CA GLY A 159 7.78 -9.73 2.31
C GLY A 159 8.18 -9.65 3.79
N CYS A 160 7.56 -10.44 4.69
CA CYS A 160 7.94 -10.48 6.11
C CYS A 160 8.92 -11.61 6.48
N GLY A 161 9.41 -12.34 5.48
CA GLY A 161 10.36 -13.44 5.68
C GLY A 161 11.70 -13.13 5.01
N ALA A 162 12.63 -12.60 5.77
CA ALA A 162 14.06 -12.64 5.46
C ALA A 162 14.81 -13.05 6.73
#